data_91d2dc71be5aa85dde88478948a03413
#
_entry.id   91d2dc71be5aa85dde88478948a03413
#
_cell.length_a   1.000
_cell.length_b   1.000
_cell.length_c   1.000
_cell.angle_alpha   90.00
_cell.angle_beta   90.00
_cell.angle_gamma   90.00
#
_symmetry.space_group_name_H-M   'P 1'
#
loop_
_entity.id
_entity.type
_entity.pdbx_description
1 polymer ?
#
loop_
_entity_poly.entity_id
_entity_poly.type
_entity_poly.pdbx_seq_one_letter_code
_entity_poly.pdbx_strand_id
1 'polypeptide(L)'
;MKFLKFILFLAFFSQFSLAQSKKNIEHQTLTWIRYYNIFPLSEKWSIHSELDNRSFIKPVHENVFVFRTQGRYRTGQHVDLGGGFAYFSVNTQTPLSDPEFSIPEYRIQQDATLIHDLAKITFHNRFQLEERFIQKATKTELLNDFSFAFRFRYRLQSTFTLWEKEKRNLKGTISDEILFNHGKDNKKNTFDQNRFYAALRYHFNPNIGLELGYLKNFQRRASGVDFYDRDIIRFTVYHRINRKIKS
;
A
#
# COMPACT_ATOMS: atom_id res chain seq x y z
N MET A 1 19.51 34.30 35.19
CA MET A 1 19.47 32.83 35.41
C MET A 1 18.51 32.03 34.51
N LYS A 2 17.30 32.51 34.18
CA LYS A 2 16.36 31.76 33.31
C LYS A 2 16.85 31.65 31.85
N PHE A 3 17.51 32.67 31.32
CA PHE A 3 18.04 32.71 29.95
C PHE A 3 19.22 31.72 29.75
N LEU A 4 20.09 31.60 30.74
CA LEU A 4 21.23 30.67 30.70
C LEU A 4 20.77 29.19 30.71
N LYS A 5 19.67 28.86 31.42
CA LYS A 5 19.09 27.51 31.43
C LYS A 5 18.45 27.13 30.09
N PHE A 6 17.89 28.12 29.37
CA PHE A 6 17.31 27.91 28.04
C PHE A 6 18.38 27.66 26.97
N ILE A 7 19.51 28.36 27.04
CA ILE A 7 20.67 28.14 26.14
C ILE A 7 21.32 26.78 26.39
N LEU A 8 21.44 26.35 27.65
CA LEU A 8 21.93 25.00 28.00
C LEU A 8 20.99 23.88 27.52
N PHE A 9 19.68 24.10 27.56
CA PHE A 9 18.69 23.14 27.02
C PHE A 9 18.77 23.00 25.50
N LEU A 10 18.96 24.11 24.77
CA LEU A 10 19.17 24.11 23.32
C LEU A 10 20.50 23.45 22.91
N ALA A 11 21.58 23.67 23.69
CA ALA A 11 22.88 23.04 23.44
C ALA A 11 22.87 21.51 23.66
N PHE A 12 22.01 21.02 24.57
CA PHE A 12 21.87 19.59 24.81
C PHE A 12 21.17 18.86 23.65
N PHE A 13 20.26 19.52 22.92
CA PHE A 13 19.59 18.96 21.73
C PHE A 13 20.49 18.85 20.50
N SER A 14 21.56 19.66 20.40
CA SER A 14 22.49 19.65 19.26
C SER A 14 23.46 18.44 19.26
N GLN A 15 23.61 17.74 20.37
CA GLN A 15 24.53 16.59 20.50
C GLN A 15 23.96 15.28 19.95
N PHE A 16 22.64 15.19 19.66
CA PHE A 16 22.02 13.98 19.11
C PHE A 16 22.19 13.78 17.59
N SER A 17 22.85 14.72 16.90
CA SER A 17 22.99 14.71 15.44
C SER A 17 24.20 13.91 14.90
N LEU A 18 25.07 13.35 15.74
CA LEU A 18 26.37 12.80 15.29
C LEU A 18 26.44 11.28 15.12
N ALA A 19 25.33 10.54 15.28
CA ALA A 19 25.32 9.08 15.12
C ALA A 19 24.43 8.62 13.95
N GLN A 20 24.32 9.38 12.84
CA GLN A 20 23.68 8.88 11.65
C GLN A 20 24.67 8.05 10.85
N SER A 21 24.57 6.71 10.94
CA SER A 21 25.17 5.81 9.96
C SER A 21 24.74 6.29 8.57
N LYS A 22 25.70 6.41 7.63
CA LYS A 22 25.42 6.83 6.24
C LYS A 22 24.39 5.88 5.64
N LYS A 23 23.16 6.33 5.50
CA LYS A 23 22.05 5.57 4.91
C LYS A 23 22.27 5.54 3.40
N ASN A 24 22.22 4.35 2.81
CA ASN A 24 22.20 4.22 1.36
C ASN A 24 20.74 4.27 0.88
N ILE A 25 20.43 5.24 0.00
CA ILE A 25 19.10 5.42 -0.61
C ILE A 25 19.24 5.14 -2.10
N GLU A 26 18.56 4.09 -2.56
CA GLU A 26 18.52 3.70 -3.96
C GLU A 26 17.22 4.20 -4.60
N HIS A 27 17.36 5.06 -5.64
CA HIS A 27 16.24 5.60 -6.38
C HIS A 27 15.81 4.64 -7.50
N GLN A 28 14.51 4.37 -7.60
CA GLN A 28 13.95 3.44 -8.59
C GLN A 28 12.65 3.99 -9.15
N THR A 29 12.38 3.71 -10.44
CA THR A 29 11.14 4.09 -11.11
C THR A 29 10.39 2.85 -11.57
N LEU A 30 9.11 2.75 -11.22
CA LEU A 30 8.26 1.60 -11.50
C LEU A 30 6.92 2.01 -12.12
N THR A 31 6.27 1.03 -12.75
CA THR A 31 4.86 1.08 -13.12
C THR A 31 4.09 0.01 -12.35
N TRP A 32 2.86 0.36 -11.93
CA TRP A 32 1.90 -0.59 -11.36
C TRP A 32 0.64 -0.58 -12.22
N ILE A 33 0.32 -1.71 -12.83
CA ILE A 33 -0.91 -1.88 -13.62
C ILE A 33 -1.85 -2.76 -12.82
N ARG A 34 -3.00 -2.21 -12.46
CA ARG A 34 -3.94 -2.85 -11.55
C ARG A 34 -5.33 -2.98 -12.17
N TYR A 35 -5.92 -4.16 -12.06
CA TYR A 35 -7.34 -4.39 -12.23
C TYR A 35 -7.97 -4.58 -10.85
N TYR A 36 -8.99 -3.78 -10.57
CA TYR A 36 -9.71 -3.81 -9.29
C TYR A 36 -11.18 -4.08 -9.54
N ASN A 37 -11.67 -5.19 -9.02
CA ASN A 37 -13.05 -5.64 -9.19
C ASN A 37 -13.84 -5.51 -7.89
N ILE A 38 -15.10 -5.10 -7.99
CA ILE A 38 -16.09 -5.09 -6.91
C ILE A 38 -17.26 -5.96 -7.32
N PHE A 39 -17.52 -7.02 -6.58
CA PHE A 39 -18.67 -7.90 -6.76
C PHE A 39 -19.64 -7.71 -5.58
N PRO A 40 -20.75 -6.96 -5.73
CA PRO A 40 -21.74 -6.79 -4.68
C PRO A 40 -22.52 -8.08 -4.46
N LEU A 41 -22.59 -8.55 -3.21
CA LEU A 41 -23.37 -9.71 -2.79
C LEU A 41 -24.74 -9.28 -2.25
N SER A 42 -24.77 -8.21 -1.47
CA SER A 42 -25.95 -7.58 -0.91
C SER A 42 -25.72 -6.06 -0.74
N GLU A 43 -26.63 -5.36 -0.11
CA GLU A 43 -26.45 -3.93 0.23
C GLU A 43 -25.25 -3.71 1.19
N LYS A 44 -24.98 -4.67 2.07
CA LYS A 44 -23.92 -4.58 3.09
C LYS A 44 -22.67 -5.38 2.74
N TRP A 45 -22.79 -6.44 1.92
CA TRP A 45 -21.69 -7.34 1.60
C TRP A 45 -21.20 -7.19 0.16
N SER A 46 -19.90 -7.20 -0.02
CA SER A 46 -19.24 -7.25 -1.33
C SER A 46 -17.94 -8.04 -1.27
N ILE A 47 -17.54 -8.60 -2.41
CA ILE A 47 -16.20 -9.17 -2.61
C ILE A 47 -15.41 -8.17 -3.44
N HIS A 48 -14.22 -7.85 -2.99
CA HIS A 48 -13.26 -7.01 -3.70
C HIS A 48 -12.07 -7.86 -4.12
N SER A 49 -11.74 -7.87 -5.40
CA SER A 49 -10.61 -8.63 -5.94
C SER A 49 -9.69 -7.72 -6.74
N GLU A 50 -8.41 -8.02 -6.71
CA GLU A 50 -7.36 -7.20 -7.32
C GLU A 50 -6.31 -8.10 -7.97
N LEU A 51 -5.93 -7.73 -9.19
CA LEU A 51 -4.73 -8.19 -9.88
C LEU A 51 -3.83 -6.97 -10.09
N ASP A 52 -2.57 -7.06 -9.72
CA ASP A 52 -1.63 -5.94 -9.79
C ASP A 52 -0.28 -6.45 -10.26
N ASN A 53 0.16 -6.00 -11.43
CA ASN A 53 1.50 -6.25 -11.94
C ASN A 53 2.35 -5.00 -11.72
N ARG A 54 3.54 -5.20 -11.18
CA ARG A 54 4.50 -4.16 -10.81
C ARG A 54 5.81 -4.43 -11.52
N SER A 55 6.27 -3.46 -12.28
CA SER A 55 7.50 -3.60 -13.05
C SER A 55 8.37 -2.36 -12.93
N PHE A 56 9.68 -2.56 -12.95
CA PHE A 56 10.64 -1.49 -13.17
C PHE A 56 10.52 -0.95 -14.60
N ILE A 57 10.88 0.34 -14.80
CA ILE A 57 10.85 0.98 -16.12
C ILE A 57 12.20 0.85 -16.84
N LYS A 58 13.32 0.92 -16.09
CA LYS A 58 14.67 0.88 -16.65
C LYS A 58 15.62 0.09 -15.76
N PRO A 59 16.10 -1.07 -16.25
CA PRO A 59 15.56 -1.86 -17.36
C PRO A 59 14.15 -2.34 -17.06
N VAL A 60 13.38 -2.67 -18.09
CA VAL A 60 12.04 -3.26 -17.91
C VAL A 60 12.21 -4.65 -17.30
N HIS A 61 11.74 -4.81 -16.07
CA HIS A 61 11.84 -6.06 -15.34
C HIS A 61 10.68 -6.20 -14.35
N GLU A 62 10.12 -7.40 -14.20
CA GLU A 62 9.05 -7.65 -13.24
C GLU A 62 9.57 -7.53 -11.82
N ASN A 63 8.86 -6.76 -10.99
CA ASN A 63 9.16 -6.64 -9.57
C ASN A 63 8.27 -7.56 -8.73
N VAL A 64 6.95 -7.43 -8.87
CA VAL A 64 5.99 -8.21 -8.06
C VAL A 64 4.68 -8.37 -8.82
N PHE A 65 4.16 -9.59 -8.87
CA PHE A 65 2.77 -9.85 -9.20
C PHE A 65 1.95 -10.01 -7.92
N VAL A 66 0.72 -9.47 -7.88
CA VAL A 66 -0.16 -9.53 -6.71
C VAL A 66 -1.55 -9.97 -7.14
N PHE A 67 -2.06 -11.00 -6.47
CA PHE A 67 -3.47 -11.34 -6.43
C PHE A 67 -3.99 -11.08 -5.01
N ARG A 68 -5.16 -10.44 -4.91
CA ARG A 68 -5.79 -10.17 -3.62
C ARG A 68 -7.30 -10.33 -3.72
N THR A 69 -7.92 -10.93 -2.71
CA THR A 69 -9.37 -11.00 -2.59
C THR A 69 -9.79 -10.83 -1.13
N GLN A 70 -10.90 -10.13 -0.91
CA GLN A 70 -11.41 -9.87 0.43
C GLN A 70 -12.94 -9.71 0.43
N GLY A 71 -13.59 -10.27 1.43
CA GLY A 71 -14.95 -9.93 1.79
C GLY A 71 -14.98 -8.58 2.50
N ARG A 72 -15.95 -7.75 2.17
CA ARG A 72 -16.17 -6.46 2.84
C ARG A 72 -17.59 -6.38 3.36
N TYR A 73 -17.71 -5.88 4.58
CA TYR A 73 -18.99 -5.66 5.25
C TYR A 73 -19.11 -4.19 5.66
N ARG A 74 -20.13 -3.52 5.13
CA ARG A 74 -20.44 -2.13 5.50
C ARG A 74 -21.44 -2.12 6.65
N THR A 75 -20.98 -1.70 7.84
CA THR A 75 -21.85 -1.49 9.00
C THR A 75 -22.30 -0.03 9.06
N GLY A 76 -23.44 0.27 8.44
CA GLY A 76 -23.94 1.65 8.32
C GLY A 76 -23.19 2.49 7.28
N GLN A 77 -23.16 3.80 7.48
CA GLN A 77 -22.57 4.76 6.53
C GLN A 77 -21.09 5.01 6.77
N HIS A 78 -20.60 4.80 7.98
CA HIS A 78 -19.32 5.31 8.44
C HIS A 78 -18.25 4.24 8.67
N VAL A 79 -18.58 2.95 8.68
CA VAL A 79 -17.64 1.88 8.96
C VAL A 79 -17.72 0.79 7.91
N ASP A 80 -16.55 0.42 7.38
CA ASP A 80 -16.38 -0.65 6.42
C ASP A 80 -15.31 -1.60 6.94
N LEU A 81 -15.67 -2.87 7.16
CA LEU A 81 -14.78 -3.92 7.64
C LEU A 81 -14.38 -4.83 6.50
N GLY A 82 -13.12 -5.24 6.45
CA GLY A 82 -12.60 -6.12 5.41
C GLY A 82 -11.81 -7.28 6.01
N GLY A 83 -11.93 -8.45 5.38
CA GLY A 83 -11.11 -9.61 5.69
C GLY A 83 -10.85 -10.44 4.44
N GLY A 84 -9.63 -10.95 4.28
CA GLY A 84 -9.31 -11.70 3.09
C GLY A 84 -7.88 -12.18 2.99
N PHE A 85 -7.53 -12.56 1.78
CA PHE A 85 -6.28 -13.20 1.44
C PHE A 85 -5.56 -12.44 0.32
N ALA A 86 -4.23 -12.48 0.34
CA ALA A 86 -3.40 -11.99 -0.74
C ALA A 86 -2.22 -12.93 -1.02
N TYR A 87 -1.93 -13.10 -2.30
CA TYR A 87 -0.76 -13.79 -2.82
C TYR A 87 0.15 -12.78 -3.52
N PHE A 88 1.44 -12.86 -3.24
CA PHE A 88 2.47 -12.07 -3.88
C PHE A 88 3.50 -13.04 -4.47
N SER A 89 3.81 -12.86 -5.74
CA SER A 89 4.97 -13.45 -6.39
C SER A 89 6.03 -12.37 -6.48
N VAL A 90 7.01 -12.42 -5.59
CA VAL A 90 8.07 -11.40 -5.51
C VAL A 90 9.25 -11.87 -6.35
N ASN A 91 9.49 -11.21 -7.49
CA ASN A 91 10.59 -11.51 -8.36
C ASN A 91 11.87 -10.87 -7.82
N THR A 92 12.07 -9.57 -8.03
CA THR A 92 13.28 -8.89 -7.55
C THR A 92 12.96 -7.53 -6.94
N GLN A 93 13.85 -7.06 -6.06
CA GLN A 93 13.78 -5.71 -5.49
C GLN A 93 14.72 -4.73 -6.19
N THR A 94 15.58 -5.22 -7.10
CA THR A 94 16.48 -4.39 -7.92
C THR A 94 16.35 -4.77 -9.39
N PRO A 95 16.31 -3.78 -10.31
CA PRO A 95 16.05 -4.03 -11.73
C PRO A 95 17.22 -4.73 -12.46
N LEU A 96 18.40 -4.79 -11.85
CA LEU A 96 19.60 -5.44 -12.40
C LEU A 96 19.77 -6.89 -11.95
N SER A 97 18.89 -7.39 -11.08
CA SER A 97 18.92 -8.78 -10.61
C SER A 97 17.92 -9.60 -11.40
N ASP A 98 18.35 -10.73 -11.92
CA ASP A 98 17.53 -11.69 -12.64
C ASP A 98 17.51 -13.01 -11.85
N PRO A 99 16.62 -13.14 -10.84
CA PRO A 99 16.53 -14.36 -10.05
C PRO A 99 15.91 -15.50 -10.87
N GLU A 100 16.39 -16.72 -10.65
CA GLU A 100 15.89 -17.93 -11.32
C GLU A 100 14.42 -18.22 -11.02
N PHE A 101 13.89 -17.71 -9.88
CA PHE A 101 12.50 -17.90 -9.44
C PHE A 101 12.00 -16.72 -8.61
N SER A 102 10.68 -16.59 -8.58
CA SER A 102 10.01 -15.63 -7.70
C SER A 102 9.75 -16.23 -6.32
N ILE A 103 9.78 -15.40 -5.28
CA ILE A 103 9.49 -15.82 -3.91
C ILE A 103 8.01 -15.64 -3.61
N PRO A 104 7.27 -16.73 -3.33
CA PRO A 104 5.88 -16.65 -2.89
C PRO A 104 5.74 -16.02 -1.50
N GLU A 105 4.75 -15.15 -1.36
CA GLU A 105 4.33 -14.62 -0.08
C GLU A 105 2.80 -14.68 0.03
N TYR A 106 2.32 -15.32 1.08
CA TYR A 106 0.90 -15.42 1.40
C TYR A 106 0.55 -14.49 2.54
N ARG A 107 -0.59 -13.82 2.45
CA ARG A 107 -1.05 -12.92 3.53
C ARG A 107 -2.50 -13.17 3.86
N ILE A 108 -2.79 -13.26 5.15
CA ILE A 108 -4.12 -13.03 5.70
C ILE A 108 -4.20 -11.55 6.06
N GLN A 109 -5.29 -10.89 5.72
CA GLN A 109 -5.44 -9.46 5.97
C GLN A 109 -6.81 -9.13 6.54
N GLN A 110 -6.83 -8.26 7.53
CA GLN A 110 -8.04 -7.69 8.11
C GLN A 110 -7.90 -6.18 8.14
N ASP A 111 -8.99 -5.47 7.86
CA ASP A 111 -8.99 -4.02 7.96
C ASP A 111 -10.32 -3.46 8.46
N ALA A 112 -10.23 -2.30 9.08
CA ALA A 112 -11.34 -1.44 9.42
C ALA A 112 -11.11 -0.06 8.79
N THR A 113 -12.09 0.44 8.07
CA THR A 113 -12.07 1.77 7.46
C THR A 113 -13.18 2.63 8.05
N LEU A 114 -12.79 3.76 8.67
CA LEU A 114 -13.72 4.79 9.12
C LEU A 114 -13.90 5.79 7.98
N ILE A 115 -15.14 6.05 7.62
CA ILE A 115 -15.52 6.95 6.51
C ILE A 115 -16.20 8.17 7.09
N HIS A 116 -15.74 9.35 6.67
CA HIS A 116 -16.32 10.62 7.07
C HIS A 116 -16.47 11.53 5.85
N ASP A 117 -17.70 11.94 5.58
CA ASP A 117 -18.02 12.84 4.47
C ASP A 117 -18.13 14.29 4.97
N LEU A 118 -17.44 15.19 4.28
CA LEU A 118 -17.50 16.64 4.51
C LEU A 118 -17.67 17.35 3.17
N ALA A 119 -18.87 17.80 2.88
CA ALA A 119 -19.25 18.42 1.60
C ALA A 119 -18.86 17.54 0.39
N LYS A 120 -17.90 17.99 -0.44
CA LYS A 120 -17.41 17.25 -1.63
C LYS A 120 -16.16 16.40 -1.35
N ILE A 121 -15.80 16.24 -0.08
CA ILE A 121 -14.61 15.49 0.35
C ILE A 121 -15.04 14.30 1.19
N THR A 122 -14.56 13.11 0.85
CA THR A 122 -14.71 11.90 1.66
C THR A 122 -13.35 11.52 2.24
N PHE A 123 -13.28 11.44 3.56
CA PHE A 123 -12.10 10.97 4.29
C PHE A 123 -12.25 9.49 4.62
N HIS A 124 -11.16 8.73 4.43
CA HIS A 124 -11.07 7.32 4.79
C HIS A 124 -9.86 7.13 5.70
N ASN A 125 -10.09 6.68 6.92
CA ASN A 125 -9.05 6.26 7.87
C ASN A 125 -9.06 4.75 7.92
N ARG A 126 -8.05 4.09 7.32
CA ARG A 126 -7.96 2.64 7.28
C ARG A 126 -6.85 2.13 8.19
N PHE A 127 -7.22 1.24 9.10
CA PHE A 127 -6.33 0.45 9.93
C PHE A 127 -6.34 -0.98 9.38
N GLN A 128 -5.17 -1.53 9.08
CA GLN A 128 -5.06 -2.87 8.50
C GLN A 128 -3.95 -3.66 9.19
N LEU A 129 -4.24 -4.93 9.47
CA LEU A 129 -3.29 -5.95 9.91
C LEU A 129 -3.09 -6.95 8.78
N GLU A 130 -1.84 -7.31 8.52
CA GLU A 130 -1.47 -8.39 7.61
C GLU A 130 -0.60 -9.40 8.36
N GLU A 131 -0.98 -10.67 8.31
CA GLU A 131 -0.19 -11.82 8.71
C GLU A 131 0.52 -12.34 7.47
N ARG A 132 1.86 -12.25 7.46
CA ARG A 132 2.66 -12.49 6.28
C ARG A 132 3.45 -13.78 6.44
N PHE A 133 3.28 -14.70 5.49
CA PHE A 133 4.02 -15.96 5.36
C PHE A 133 4.87 -15.86 4.09
N ILE A 134 6.16 -15.61 4.28
CA ILE A 134 7.12 -15.41 3.18
C ILE A 134 7.92 -16.69 3.03
N GLN A 135 7.84 -17.34 1.88
CA GLN A 135 8.59 -18.57 1.63
C GLN A 135 10.08 -18.29 1.67
N LYS A 136 10.83 -19.11 2.40
CA LYS A 136 12.27 -19.01 2.44
C LYS A 136 12.87 -19.59 1.15
N ALA A 137 14.04 -19.08 0.77
CA ALA A 137 14.76 -19.51 -0.40
C ALA A 137 16.27 -19.52 -0.14
N THR A 138 16.95 -20.42 -0.81
CA THR A 138 18.40 -20.35 -1.06
C THR A 138 18.63 -19.54 -2.34
N LYS A 139 19.85 -19.55 -2.87
CA LYS A 139 20.12 -18.91 -4.17
C LYS A 139 19.53 -19.69 -5.34
N THR A 140 19.34 -21.00 -5.19
CA THR A 140 18.99 -21.93 -6.27
C THR A 140 17.66 -22.63 -6.11
N GLU A 141 17.01 -22.54 -4.93
CA GLU A 141 15.75 -23.26 -4.69
C GLU A 141 14.87 -22.60 -3.63
N LEU A 142 13.58 -22.83 -3.73
CA LEU A 142 12.60 -22.51 -2.69
C LEU A 142 12.62 -23.60 -1.62
N LEU A 143 12.65 -23.18 -0.35
CA LEU A 143 12.58 -24.10 0.79
C LEU A 143 11.13 -24.34 1.17
N ASN A 144 10.81 -25.53 1.71
CA ASN A 144 9.51 -25.81 2.29
C ASN A 144 9.40 -25.26 3.73
N ASP A 145 9.76 -23.99 3.90
CA ASP A 145 9.74 -23.28 5.17
C ASP A 145 9.37 -21.81 4.94
N PHE A 146 8.75 -21.18 5.95
CA PHE A 146 8.24 -19.82 5.86
C PHE A 146 8.75 -18.96 7.02
N SER A 147 9.09 -17.72 6.72
CA SER A 147 9.21 -16.68 7.74
C SER A 147 7.87 -16.02 7.97
N PHE A 148 7.57 -15.74 9.25
CA PHE A 148 6.32 -15.11 9.66
C PHE A 148 6.58 -13.70 10.20
N ALA A 149 5.71 -12.75 9.77
CA ALA A 149 5.72 -11.39 10.29
C ALA A 149 4.32 -10.78 10.28
N PHE A 150 4.03 -9.95 11.27
CA PHE A 150 2.91 -9.04 11.24
C PHE A 150 3.27 -7.75 10.54
N ARG A 151 2.32 -7.17 9.79
CA ARG A 151 2.43 -5.83 9.24
C ARG A 151 1.21 -5.01 9.63
N PHE A 152 1.45 -3.93 10.35
CA PHE A 152 0.45 -2.92 10.67
C PHE A 152 0.50 -1.81 9.62
N ARG A 153 -0.67 -1.34 9.18
CA ARG A 153 -0.79 -0.27 8.21
C ARG A 153 -1.84 0.72 8.67
N TYR A 154 -1.51 2.00 8.57
CA TYR A 154 -2.47 3.08 8.71
C TYR A 154 -2.46 3.93 7.45
N ARG A 155 -3.64 4.19 6.87
CA ARG A 155 -3.80 5.05 5.71
C ARG A 155 -4.86 6.10 5.97
N LEU A 156 -4.47 7.36 5.81
CA LEU A 156 -5.38 8.48 5.68
C LEU A 156 -5.53 8.81 4.19
N GLN A 157 -6.76 8.83 3.70
CA GLN A 157 -7.09 9.15 2.31
C GLN A 157 -8.20 10.18 2.25
N SER A 158 -8.05 11.17 1.39
CA SER A 158 -9.06 12.15 1.03
C SER A 158 -9.43 11.97 -0.44
N THR A 159 -10.72 11.90 -0.72
CA THR A 159 -11.25 11.80 -2.08
C THR A 159 -12.14 13.00 -2.36
N PHE A 160 -11.88 13.70 -3.46
CA PHE A 160 -12.56 14.94 -3.85
C PHE A 160 -13.40 14.68 -5.11
N THR A 161 -14.68 15.05 -5.11
CA THR A 161 -15.46 15.07 -6.34
C THR A 161 -15.19 16.38 -7.07
N LEU A 162 -14.38 16.28 -8.14
CA LEU A 162 -13.94 17.43 -8.95
C LEU A 162 -14.99 17.83 -9.99
N TRP A 163 -15.67 16.84 -10.56
CA TRP A 163 -16.71 17.03 -11.55
C TRP A 163 -17.66 15.84 -11.54
N GLU A 164 -18.96 16.10 -11.77
CA GLU A 164 -20.00 15.10 -11.88
C GLU A 164 -21.08 15.55 -12.87
N LYS A 165 -21.43 14.67 -13.80
CA LYS A 165 -22.52 14.88 -14.74
C LYS A 165 -23.18 13.54 -15.06
N GLU A 166 -24.47 13.40 -14.77
CA GLU A 166 -25.26 12.18 -14.96
C GLU A 166 -24.61 10.97 -14.26
N LYS A 167 -24.17 9.98 -15.05
CA LYS A 167 -23.51 8.74 -14.56
C LYS A 167 -21.99 8.81 -14.59
N ARG A 168 -21.41 9.95 -14.99
CA ARG A 168 -19.96 10.17 -15.14
C ARG A 168 -19.45 11.08 -14.04
N ASN A 169 -18.27 10.80 -13.54
CA ASN A 169 -17.62 11.70 -12.59
C ASN A 169 -16.11 11.64 -12.69
N LEU A 170 -15.47 12.73 -12.28
CA LEU A 170 -14.01 12.83 -12.09
C LEU A 170 -13.76 13.06 -10.60
N LYS A 171 -12.94 12.21 -10.01
CA LYS A 171 -12.52 12.28 -8.61
C LYS A 171 -11.02 12.44 -8.51
N GLY A 172 -10.57 13.31 -7.61
CA GLY A 172 -9.19 13.38 -7.16
C GLY A 172 -9.03 12.61 -5.86
N THR A 173 -7.88 11.96 -5.67
CA THR A 173 -7.54 11.25 -4.43
C THR A 173 -6.14 11.65 -4.00
N ILE A 174 -5.98 11.94 -2.71
CA ILE A 174 -4.67 12.10 -2.05
C ILE A 174 -4.67 11.19 -0.84
N SER A 175 -3.58 10.46 -0.61
CA SER A 175 -3.44 9.65 0.60
C SER A 175 -2.00 9.52 1.05
N ASP A 176 -1.82 9.33 2.34
CA ASP A 176 -0.57 8.89 2.96
C ASP A 176 -0.80 7.59 3.73
N GLU A 177 0.12 6.65 3.59
CA GLU A 177 0.04 5.35 4.24
C GLU A 177 1.38 4.99 4.86
N ILE A 178 1.38 4.70 6.16
CA ILE A 178 2.56 4.23 6.89
C ILE A 178 2.42 2.75 7.24
N LEU A 179 3.51 2.01 7.10
CA LEU A 179 3.56 0.57 7.32
C LEU A 179 4.67 0.23 8.33
N PHE A 180 4.36 -0.66 9.25
CA PHE A 180 5.28 -1.18 10.26
C PHE A 180 5.28 -2.70 10.22
N ASN A 181 6.48 -3.31 10.17
CA ASN A 181 6.66 -4.76 10.27
C ASN A 181 7.11 -5.16 11.68
N HIS A 182 6.52 -6.23 12.19
CA HIS A 182 6.94 -6.87 13.42
C HIS A 182 7.12 -8.38 13.20
N GLY A 183 8.30 -8.92 13.50
CA GLY A 183 8.63 -10.34 13.32
C GLY A 183 10.05 -10.64 13.76
N LYS A 184 10.40 -11.92 13.85
CA LYS A 184 11.72 -12.38 14.36
C LYS A 184 12.90 -11.77 13.58
N ASP A 185 12.71 -11.54 12.27
CA ASP A 185 13.75 -11.03 11.37
C ASP A 185 13.83 -9.49 11.32
N ASN A 186 12.89 -8.79 11.98
CA ASN A 186 12.80 -7.33 11.98
C ASN A 186 13.33 -6.65 13.25
N LYS A 187 14.46 -7.14 13.79
CA LYS A 187 14.99 -6.69 15.09
C LYS A 187 15.54 -5.26 15.11
N LYS A 188 16.00 -4.75 13.95
CA LYS A 188 16.71 -3.45 13.90
C LYS A 188 15.78 -2.24 13.71
N ASN A 189 14.67 -2.39 13.02
CA ASN A 189 13.78 -1.28 12.68
C ASN A 189 12.40 -1.82 12.33
N THR A 190 11.37 -1.33 12.99
CA THR A 190 9.98 -1.72 12.73
C THR A 190 9.37 -0.96 11.56
N PHE A 191 9.87 0.23 11.21
CA PHE A 191 9.42 0.96 10.03
C PHE A 191 9.65 0.12 8.78
N ASP A 192 8.62 0.01 7.93
CA ASP A 192 8.70 -0.75 6.69
C ASP A 192 8.60 0.18 5.47
N GLN A 193 7.54 0.96 5.39
CA GLN A 193 7.31 1.85 4.25
C GLN A 193 6.48 3.08 4.65
N ASN A 194 6.69 4.17 3.90
CA ASN A 194 5.74 5.27 3.80
C ASN A 194 5.36 5.47 2.32
N ARG A 195 4.08 5.71 2.05
CA ARG A 195 3.52 5.82 0.71
C ARG A 195 2.64 7.04 0.59
N PHE A 196 3.12 8.05 -0.11
CA PHE A 196 2.30 9.17 -0.53
C PHE A 196 1.70 8.88 -1.91
N TYR A 197 0.40 9.10 -2.09
CA TYR A 197 -0.31 8.81 -3.33
C TYR A 197 -1.23 9.97 -3.73
N ALA A 198 -1.17 10.35 -5.01
CA ALA A 198 -2.08 11.30 -5.62
C ALA A 198 -2.60 10.74 -6.95
N ALA A 199 -3.91 10.86 -7.22
CA ALA A 199 -4.51 10.27 -8.41
C ALA A 199 -5.74 11.03 -8.91
N LEU A 200 -6.01 10.86 -10.20
CA LEU A 200 -7.27 11.23 -10.83
C LEU A 200 -7.98 9.97 -11.33
N ARG A 201 -9.26 9.84 -11.00
CA ARG A 201 -10.12 8.74 -11.40
C ARG A 201 -11.33 9.27 -12.17
N TYR A 202 -11.49 8.80 -13.39
CA TYR A 202 -12.66 9.06 -14.21
C TYR A 202 -13.55 7.82 -14.27
N HIS A 203 -14.82 7.97 -13.90
CA HIS A 203 -15.86 6.95 -14.08
C HIS A 203 -16.67 7.25 -15.32
N PHE A 204 -16.65 6.34 -16.28
CA PHE A 204 -17.47 6.40 -17.50
C PHE A 204 -18.95 6.14 -17.20
N ASN A 205 -19.17 5.30 -16.19
CA ASN A 205 -20.48 4.91 -15.66
C ASN A 205 -20.27 4.31 -14.25
N PRO A 206 -21.33 3.94 -13.51
CA PRO A 206 -21.18 3.37 -12.16
C PRO A 206 -20.38 2.08 -12.07
N ASN A 207 -20.15 1.40 -13.21
CA ASN A 207 -19.51 0.11 -13.25
C ASN A 207 -18.02 0.15 -13.66
N ILE A 208 -17.63 1.12 -14.48
CA ILE A 208 -16.27 1.18 -15.04
C ILE A 208 -15.66 2.55 -14.79
N GLY A 209 -14.44 2.53 -14.28
CA GLY A 209 -13.60 3.71 -14.08
C GLY A 209 -12.14 3.43 -14.38
N LEU A 210 -11.42 4.46 -14.81
CA LEU A 210 -9.97 4.44 -14.98
C LEU A 210 -9.32 5.43 -14.02
N GLU A 211 -8.23 5.04 -13.42
CA GLU A 211 -7.43 5.89 -12.52
C GLU A 211 -5.98 5.93 -12.98
N LEU A 212 -5.44 7.13 -13.05
CA LEU A 212 -4.01 7.37 -13.19
C LEU A 212 -3.52 8.07 -11.93
N GLY A 213 -2.45 7.54 -11.34
CA GLY A 213 -1.89 8.09 -10.11
C GLY A 213 -0.38 8.01 -10.06
N TYR A 214 0.17 8.90 -9.25
CA TYR A 214 1.57 8.90 -8.84
C TYR A 214 1.68 8.46 -7.38
N LEU A 215 2.60 7.54 -7.11
CA LEU A 215 2.87 7.02 -5.78
C LEU A 215 4.36 7.16 -5.48
N LYS A 216 4.69 7.94 -4.46
CA LYS A 216 6.02 8.00 -3.87
C LYS A 216 6.09 6.96 -2.76
N ASN A 217 7.02 6.01 -2.86
CA ASN A 217 7.18 4.93 -1.89
C ASN A 217 8.59 4.93 -1.31
N PHE A 218 8.72 5.31 -0.06
CA PHE A 218 9.95 5.19 0.71
C PHE A 218 9.91 3.88 1.49
N GLN A 219 10.78 2.94 1.15
CA GLN A 219 10.74 1.56 1.65
C GLN A 219 12.08 1.16 2.25
N ARG A 220 12.04 0.60 3.47
CA ARG A 220 13.21 0.01 4.11
C ARG A 220 13.68 -1.24 3.36
N ARG A 221 14.99 -1.38 3.17
CA ARG A 221 15.65 -2.58 2.61
C ARG A 221 15.84 -3.66 3.67
N ALA A 222 16.16 -4.86 3.21
CA ALA A 222 16.42 -6.01 4.10
C ALA A 222 17.59 -5.77 5.08
N SER A 223 18.54 -4.88 4.74
CA SER A 223 19.64 -4.46 5.64
C SER A 223 19.14 -3.84 6.96
N GLY A 224 17.92 -3.30 6.97
CA GLY A 224 17.30 -2.63 8.12
C GLY A 224 17.72 -1.17 8.29
N VAL A 225 18.73 -0.69 7.55
CA VAL A 225 19.28 0.68 7.63
C VAL A 225 19.20 1.45 6.31
N ASP A 226 19.19 0.74 5.17
CA ASP A 226 19.10 1.31 3.82
C ASP A 226 17.67 1.37 3.33
N PHE A 227 17.43 2.18 2.27
CA PHE A 227 16.10 2.42 1.75
C PHE A 227 16.06 2.38 0.22
N TYR A 228 14.90 2.05 -0.31
CA TYR A 228 14.47 2.37 -1.67
C TYR A 228 13.62 3.62 -1.62
N ASP A 229 13.88 4.55 -2.53
CA ASP A 229 13.05 5.71 -2.82
C ASP A 229 12.46 5.54 -4.23
N ARG A 230 11.17 5.17 -4.29
CA ARG A 230 10.51 4.74 -5.53
C ARG A 230 9.50 5.75 -6.01
N ASP A 231 9.64 6.12 -7.28
CA ASP A 231 8.66 6.87 -8.04
C ASP A 231 7.83 5.88 -8.87
N ILE A 232 6.52 5.86 -8.68
CA ILE A 232 5.66 4.83 -9.23
C ILE A 232 4.48 5.49 -9.96
N ILE A 233 4.33 5.19 -11.25
CA ILE A 233 3.13 5.51 -12.02
C ILE A 233 2.17 4.33 -11.89
N ARG A 234 0.98 4.59 -11.35
CA ARG A 234 -0.03 3.56 -11.16
C ARG A 234 -1.22 3.80 -12.08
N PHE A 235 -1.53 2.80 -12.88
CA PHE A 235 -2.75 2.74 -13.68
C PHE A 235 -3.70 1.71 -13.08
N THR A 236 -4.98 2.07 -12.91
CA THR A 236 -6.00 1.15 -12.36
C THR A 236 -7.25 1.16 -13.21
N VAL A 237 -7.70 -0.03 -13.57
CA VAL A 237 -9.05 -0.27 -14.09
C VAL A 237 -9.95 -0.67 -12.94
N TYR A 238 -10.98 0.12 -12.67
CA TYR A 238 -12.04 -0.21 -11.72
C TYR A 238 -13.21 -0.84 -12.45
N HIS A 239 -13.65 -1.99 -11.98
CA HIS A 239 -14.81 -2.68 -12.51
C HIS A 239 -15.75 -3.10 -11.38
N ARG A 240 -16.95 -2.57 -11.38
CA ARG A 240 -18.03 -3.03 -10.51
C ARG A 240 -18.98 -3.90 -11.30
N ILE A 241 -19.13 -5.16 -10.90
CA ILE A 241 -20.05 -6.08 -11.57
C ILE A 241 -21.48 -5.65 -11.28
N ASN A 242 -22.26 -5.50 -12.35
CA ASN A 242 -23.67 -5.15 -12.23
C ASN A 242 -24.48 -6.42 -11.87
N ARG A 243 -24.94 -6.50 -10.62
CA ARG A 243 -25.79 -7.59 -10.14
C ARG A 243 -27.10 -6.98 -9.61
N LYS A 244 -28.24 -7.49 -10.06
CA LYS A 244 -29.52 -7.20 -9.41
C LYS A 244 -29.49 -7.85 -8.03
N ILE A 245 -29.38 -7.04 -7.00
CA ILE A 245 -29.48 -7.49 -5.61
C ILE A 245 -30.96 -7.71 -5.36
N LYS A 246 -31.35 -8.96 -5.07
CA LYS A 246 -32.70 -9.23 -4.57
C LYS A 246 -32.76 -8.66 -3.15
N SER A 247 -33.67 -7.73 -2.92
CA SER A 247 -34.04 -7.19 -1.61
C SER A 247 -34.59 -8.28 -0.72
#